data_ddc7e236a8ba7abb705945db3df98d62
#
_entry.id   ddc7e236a8ba7abb705945db3df98d62
#
_cell.length_a   1.000
_cell.length_b   1.000
_cell.length_c   1.000
_cell.angle_alpha   90.00
_cell.angle_beta   90.00
_cell.angle_gamma   90.00
#
_symmetry.space_group_name_H-M   'P 1'
#
loop_
_entity.id
_entity.type
_entity.pdbx_description
1 polymer ?
#
loop_
_entity_poly.entity_id
_entity_poly.type
_entity_poly.pdbx_seq_one_letter_code
_entity_poly.pdbx_strand_id
1 'polypeptide(L)'
;VGINCGLGPAQIGEMMTDLAEISSIPIMAQPNAGLPQIENGKTVYNVLPEQFADECEHMAKLGASVLGGCCGTTPDHIRSLVEKCKNYKPIVEEKNITVVASYSKTVVLGKGPVIVGERINPTGKKKFKEALRNGDIDYILNEAFAQRDAGAHILDVNVGLPEIDECSTMEKAVKAISAAVNLPLQIDSSDPVTTERALRIYNGKPMVNSVNGKEESIKAIMPIVQKYGGVLVGLCLDEEGIPPTAEQRFEIAKKIRDRASEYGIKPKNLVMDALTLTISAQQKESAETIKALKMIKDRLGICTTLGVFNTYRAFMALSCYDADCQEYVSKYAGTKSQTTVTKENQAEEKAENVNPLFDIIIKGLKDQSFDETVRQLETTDPMDIINNILVEALNVVGREFEKGTMFLPQLMMSAETVKNSFDAIKAHIDQSGEAQESKGKILVATVKGDIHDIGKNIVKVLLENYGYDVYDLGKDVPPELIVETLKENDIHICGLSALMTTTVVSMEDTIKAIRAAGLDTKVWVGGAVLTQEYADMIGADKYCKDALSSVTYANEFFGN
;
A
#
# COMPACT_ATOMS: atom_id res chain seq x y z
N VAL A 1 17.34 9.15 -6.49
CA VAL A 1 15.87 9.24 -6.58
C VAL A 1 15.52 10.34 -7.58
N GLY A 2 14.35 10.28 -8.23
CA GLY A 2 14.02 11.33 -9.18
C GLY A 2 12.56 11.37 -9.60
N ILE A 3 12.20 12.51 -10.20
CA ILE A 3 10.90 12.77 -10.79
C ILE A 3 11.11 12.94 -12.29
N ASN A 4 10.36 12.20 -13.09
CA ASN A 4 10.47 12.23 -14.55
C ASN A 4 9.08 12.24 -15.18
N CYS A 5 8.87 13.11 -16.17
CA CYS A 5 7.66 13.15 -16.98
C CYS A 5 6.37 13.53 -16.22
N GLY A 6 5.21 13.40 -16.86
CA GLY A 6 3.87 13.62 -16.30
C GLY A 6 3.49 15.08 -16.08
N LEU A 7 4.38 15.90 -15.55
CA LEU A 7 4.14 17.27 -15.14
C LEU A 7 5.11 18.26 -15.79
N GLY A 8 4.73 19.54 -15.80
CA GLY A 8 5.60 20.64 -16.20
C GLY A 8 6.61 21.03 -15.11
N PRO A 9 7.55 21.96 -15.44
CA PRO A 9 8.63 22.28 -14.54
C PRO A 9 8.18 22.95 -13.24
N ALA A 10 7.15 23.78 -13.26
CA ALA A 10 6.62 24.44 -12.06
C ALA A 10 6.07 23.42 -11.05
N GLN A 11 5.23 22.49 -11.50
CA GLN A 11 4.65 21.46 -10.63
C GLN A 11 5.71 20.49 -10.07
N ILE A 12 6.72 20.13 -10.89
CA ILE A 12 7.85 19.33 -10.39
C ILE A 12 8.68 20.12 -9.37
N GLY A 13 8.80 21.44 -9.55
CA GLY A 13 9.46 22.32 -8.59
C GLY A 13 8.84 22.28 -7.19
N GLU A 14 7.50 22.25 -7.09
CA GLU A 14 6.79 22.08 -5.82
C GLU A 14 7.12 20.74 -5.16
N MET A 15 7.05 19.64 -5.92
CA MET A 15 7.39 18.29 -5.41
C MET A 15 8.86 18.16 -5.02
N MET A 16 9.75 18.92 -5.66
CA MET A 16 11.18 18.94 -5.32
C MET A 16 11.45 19.46 -3.92
N THR A 17 10.64 20.39 -3.42
CA THR A 17 10.77 20.93 -2.05
C THR A 17 10.62 19.80 -1.02
N ASP A 18 9.56 19.01 -1.12
CA ASP A 18 9.30 17.89 -0.21
C ASP A 18 10.40 16.82 -0.33
N LEU A 19 10.82 16.54 -1.58
CA LEU A 19 11.85 15.54 -1.83
C LEU A 19 13.23 15.96 -1.30
N ALA A 20 13.57 17.24 -1.40
CA ALA A 20 14.81 17.79 -0.89
C ALA A 20 14.88 17.79 0.65
N GLU A 21 13.73 17.92 1.33
CA GLU A 21 13.68 17.85 2.79
C GLU A 21 14.03 16.47 3.35
N ILE A 22 13.70 15.40 2.62
CA ILE A 22 13.84 14.02 3.12
C ILE A 22 14.98 13.24 2.48
N SER A 23 15.42 13.61 1.27
CA SER A 23 16.43 12.85 0.51
C SER A 23 17.85 13.06 1.05
N SER A 24 18.55 11.94 1.27
CA SER A 24 19.99 11.89 1.57
C SER A 24 20.80 11.36 0.37
N ILE A 25 20.20 11.25 -0.80
CA ILE A 25 20.85 10.80 -2.04
C ILE A 25 20.58 11.81 -3.15
N PRO A 26 21.39 11.80 -4.25
CA PRO A 26 21.20 12.72 -5.37
C PRO A 26 19.77 12.66 -5.93
N ILE A 27 19.20 13.84 -6.23
CA ILE A 27 17.87 13.99 -6.77
C ILE A 27 17.96 14.35 -8.25
N MET A 28 17.18 13.67 -9.08
CA MET A 28 17.03 13.93 -10.51
C MET A 28 15.65 14.52 -10.79
N ALA A 29 15.59 15.57 -11.62
CA ALA A 29 14.33 16.13 -12.11
C ALA A 29 14.36 16.29 -13.64
N GLN A 30 13.37 15.69 -14.31
CA GLN A 30 13.20 15.72 -15.76
C GLN A 30 11.76 16.05 -16.15
N PRO A 31 11.34 17.32 -16.00
CA PRO A 31 9.98 17.76 -16.34
C PRO A 31 9.72 17.71 -17.85
N ASN A 32 8.45 17.71 -18.21
CA ASN A 32 8.00 18.03 -19.58
C ASN A 32 8.14 19.54 -19.84
N ALA A 33 8.16 19.95 -21.09
CA ALA A 33 8.11 21.38 -21.45
C ALA A 33 6.67 21.98 -21.27
N GLY A 34 6.04 21.70 -20.13
CA GLY A 34 4.68 22.02 -19.77
C GLY A 34 3.75 20.82 -19.80
N LEU A 35 2.45 21.06 -19.62
CA LEU A 35 1.43 20.02 -19.78
C LEU A 35 1.09 19.86 -21.27
N PRO A 36 0.79 18.63 -21.74
CA PRO A 36 0.41 18.41 -23.10
C PRO A 36 -0.90 19.16 -23.42
N GLN A 37 -0.90 19.88 -24.53
CA GLN A 37 -2.07 20.56 -25.08
C GLN A 37 -2.28 20.10 -26.52
N ILE A 38 -3.52 20.16 -27.01
CA ILE A 38 -3.82 19.79 -28.39
C ILE A 38 -4.07 21.05 -29.20
N GLU A 39 -3.21 21.30 -30.16
CA GLU A 39 -3.38 22.38 -31.14
C GLU A 39 -3.39 21.79 -32.55
N ASN A 40 -4.47 22.05 -33.28
CA ASN A 40 -4.65 21.54 -34.64
C ASN A 40 -4.45 20.01 -34.78
N GLY A 41 -4.94 19.25 -33.81
CA GLY A 41 -4.83 17.78 -33.78
C GLY A 41 -3.43 17.23 -33.47
N LYS A 42 -2.51 18.07 -32.97
CA LYS A 42 -1.16 17.65 -32.57
C LYS A 42 -0.92 17.99 -31.12
N THR A 43 -0.27 17.10 -30.41
CA THR A 43 0.20 17.37 -29.05
C THR A 43 1.33 18.39 -29.08
N VAL A 44 1.13 19.52 -28.39
CA VAL A 44 2.11 20.59 -28.23
C VAL A 44 2.41 20.82 -26.74
N TYR A 45 3.57 21.41 -26.50
CA TYR A 45 4.00 21.78 -25.15
C TYR A 45 4.38 23.26 -25.20
N ASN A 46 3.87 24.06 -24.26
CA ASN A 46 3.86 25.52 -24.36
C ASN A 46 4.85 26.25 -23.45
N VAL A 47 5.64 25.53 -22.67
CA VAL A 47 6.70 26.15 -21.86
C VAL A 47 7.92 26.43 -22.74
N LEU A 48 8.30 27.70 -22.84
CA LEU A 48 9.43 28.13 -23.67
C LEU A 48 10.79 27.80 -23.03
N PRO A 49 11.89 27.70 -23.81
CA PRO A 49 13.21 27.34 -23.32
C PRO A 49 13.72 28.15 -22.12
N GLU A 50 13.52 29.48 -22.14
CA GLU A 50 13.95 30.35 -21.05
C GLU A 50 13.14 30.11 -19.76
N GLN A 51 11.83 30.01 -19.89
CA GLN A 51 10.92 29.73 -18.78
C GLN A 51 11.22 28.35 -18.15
N PHE A 52 11.44 27.33 -19.00
CA PHE A 52 11.86 26.01 -18.59
C PHE A 52 13.16 26.06 -17.78
N ALA A 53 14.15 26.83 -18.27
CA ALA A 53 15.44 26.96 -17.60
C ALA A 53 15.35 27.72 -16.27
N ASP A 54 14.45 28.69 -16.14
CA ASP A 54 14.19 29.41 -14.87
C ASP A 54 13.68 28.47 -13.79
N GLU A 55 12.70 27.65 -14.11
CA GLU A 55 12.14 26.67 -13.19
C GLU A 55 13.17 25.56 -12.84
N CYS A 56 13.98 25.13 -13.81
CA CYS A 56 15.04 24.18 -13.55
C CYS A 56 16.15 24.79 -12.67
N GLU A 57 16.47 26.07 -12.83
CA GLU A 57 17.38 26.78 -11.93
C GLU A 57 16.85 26.82 -10.49
N HIS A 58 15.54 27.03 -10.31
CA HIS A 58 14.90 26.92 -9.00
C HIS A 58 15.08 25.52 -8.41
N MET A 59 14.85 24.46 -9.18
CA MET A 59 15.10 23.09 -8.74
C MET A 59 16.57 22.82 -8.39
N ALA A 60 17.53 23.41 -9.15
CA ALA A 60 18.96 23.35 -8.81
C ALA A 60 19.25 23.98 -7.44
N LYS A 61 18.64 25.15 -7.14
CA LYS A 61 18.75 25.83 -5.85
C LYS A 61 18.17 25.01 -4.71
N LEU A 62 17.11 24.24 -4.95
CA LEU A 62 16.52 23.30 -3.98
C LEU A 62 17.37 22.02 -3.77
N GLY A 63 18.40 21.77 -4.60
CA GLY A 63 19.31 20.65 -4.42
C GLY A 63 19.19 19.55 -5.45
N ALA A 64 18.52 19.78 -6.58
CA ALA A 64 18.55 18.85 -7.69
C ALA A 64 20.00 18.62 -8.17
N SER A 65 20.41 17.35 -8.23
CA SER A 65 21.76 16.95 -8.63
C SER A 65 21.86 16.63 -10.11
N VAL A 66 20.78 16.23 -10.73
CA VAL A 66 20.65 15.93 -12.16
C VAL A 66 19.40 16.61 -12.69
N LEU A 67 19.57 17.43 -13.71
CA LEU A 67 18.50 18.14 -14.39
C LEU A 67 18.46 17.77 -15.86
N GLY A 68 17.27 17.66 -16.40
CA GLY A 68 17.05 17.36 -17.80
C GLY A 68 15.64 17.72 -18.23
N GLY A 69 15.20 17.13 -19.31
CA GLY A 69 13.84 17.32 -19.80
C GLY A 69 13.26 16.03 -20.35
N CYS A 70 11.94 15.98 -20.49
CA CYS A 70 11.18 14.86 -21.05
C CYS A 70 10.33 15.34 -22.24
N CYS A 71 9.04 15.04 -22.25
CA CYS A 71 8.17 15.34 -23.37
C CYS A 71 8.12 16.84 -23.71
N GLY A 72 8.19 17.17 -24.97
CA GLY A 72 8.16 18.55 -25.48
C GLY A 72 9.48 19.32 -25.36
N THR A 73 10.49 18.82 -24.64
CA THR A 73 11.79 19.50 -24.58
C THR A 73 12.58 19.35 -25.88
N THR A 74 13.19 20.44 -26.30
CA THR A 74 14.00 20.55 -27.51
C THR A 74 15.47 20.83 -27.14
N PRO A 75 16.41 20.76 -28.11
CA PRO A 75 17.79 21.16 -27.87
C PRO A 75 17.94 22.58 -27.29
N ASP A 76 17.04 23.50 -27.64
CA ASP A 76 17.07 24.87 -27.14
C ASP A 76 16.71 24.95 -25.65
N HIS A 77 15.74 24.15 -25.18
CA HIS A 77 15.46 24.01 -23.75
C HIS A 77 16.69 23.54 -22.98
N ILE A 78 17.35 22.51 -23.47
CA ILE A 78 18.54 21.98 -22.82
C ILE A 78 19.70 22.97 -22.88
N ARG A 79 19.86 23.75 -23.96
CA ARG A 79 20.90 24.78 -24.06
C ARG A 79 20.66 25.88 -23.00
N SER A 80 19.43 26.40 -22.90
CA SER A 80 19.08 27.41 -21.90
C SER A 80 19.25 26.88 -20.47
N LEU A 81 18.85 25.63 -20.22
CA LEU A 81 19.07 24.92 -18.96
C LEU A 81 20.56 24.88 -18.58
N VAL A 82 21.40 24.43 -19.50
CA VAL A 82 22.85 24.32 -19.27
C VAL A 82 23.47 25.68 -18.97
N GLU A 83 23.11 26.70 -19.74
CA GLU A 83 23.64 28.06 -19.53
C GLU A 83 23.30 28.59 -18.12
N LYS A 84 22.08 28.38 -17.65
CA LYS A 84 21.65 28.84 -16.31
C LYS A 84 22.22 27.99 -15.18
N CYS A 85 22.27 26.67 -15.36
CA CYS A 85 22.61 25.75 -14.28
C CYS A 85 24.09 25.35 -14.19
N LYS A 86 24.94 25.66 -15.18
CA LYS A 86 26.36 25.22 -15.25
C LYS A 86 27.22 25.58 -14.02
N ASN A 87 26.86 26.61 -13.28
CA ASN A 87 27.62 27.07 -12.12
C ASN A 87 27.10 26.49 -10.79
N TYR A 88 25.96 25.80 -10.79
CA TYR A 88 25.42 25.16 -9.60
C TYR A 88 26.15 23.85 -9.32
N LYS A 89 26.46 23.64 -8.05
CA LYS A 89 27.02 22.36 -7.59
C LYS A 89 25.91 21.58 -6.88
N PRO A 90 25.77 20.30 -7.15
CA PRO A 90 24.81 19.46 -6.45
C PRO A 90 25.07 19.51 -4.94
N ILE A 91 24.01 19.69 -4.17
CA ILE A 91 24.05 19.64 -2.71
C ILE A 91 23.33 18.37 -2.29
N VAL A 92 24.06 17.45 -1.67
CA VAL A 92 23.51 16.23 -1.09
C VAL A 92 23.75 16.30 0.41
N GLU A 93 22.69 16.62 1.15
CA GLU A 93 22.76 16.70 2.60
C GLU A 93 22.30 15.38 3.23
N GLU A 94 23.10 14.85 4.15
CA GLU A 94 22.67 13.70 4.91
C GLU A 94 21.61 14.10 5.93
N LYS A 95 20.40 13.57 5.78
CA LYS A 95 19.31 13.77 6.75
C LYS A 95 19.42 12.73 7.86
N ASN A 96 19.54 13.21 9.10
CA ASN A 96 19.63 12.33 10.28
C ASN A 96 18.25 12.10 10.90
N ILE A 97 17.36 11.45 10.13
CA ILE A 97 16.00 11.10 10.55
C ILE A 97 15.82 9.58 10.51
N THR A 98 15.19 9.03 11.54
CA THR A 98 14.80 7.62 11.58
C THR A 98 13.40 7.49 11.02
N VAL A 99 13.26 6.75 9.93
CA VAL A 99 11.97 6.57 9.24
C VAL A 99 11.76 5.14 8.82
N VAL A 100 10.52 4.69 8.87
CA VAL A 100 10.02 3.49 8.20
C VAL A 100 8.92 3.88 7.23
N ALA A 101 8.72 3.10 6.18
CA ALA A 101 7.73 3.41 5.17
C ALA A 101 7.08 2.14 4.60
N SER A 102 5.79 2.23 4.28
CA SER A 102 5.12 1.36 3.33
C SER A 102 5.26 1.93 1.91
N TYR A 103 4.56 1.37 0.95
CA TYR A 103 4.50 1.90 -0.42
C TYR A 103 3.87 3.31 -0.51
N SER A 104 3.09 3.73 0.48
CA SER A 104 2.34 5.01 0.43
C SER A 104 2.39 5.83 1.73
N LYS A 105 2.87 5.28 2.84
CA LYS A 105 2.89 5.97 4.14
C LYS A 105 4.26 5.93 4.79
N THR A 106 4.72 7.08 5.25
CA THR A 106 5.96 7.22 6.01
C THR A 106 5.66 7.46 7.48
N VAL A 107 6.40 6.81 8.37
CA VAL A 107 6.35 7.03 9.82
C VAL A 107 7.73 7.47 10.30
N VAL A 108 7.79 8.67 10.86
CA VAL A 108 9.03 9.25 11.44
C VAL A 108 9.11 8.87 12.91
N LEU A 109 10.20 8.22 13.30
CA LEU A 109 10.50 7.84 14.67
C LEU A 109 11.26 8.96 15.40
N GLY A 110 11.02 9.09 16.71
CA GLY A 110 11.76 10.02 17.57
C GLY A 110 11.19 11.43 17.67
N LYS A 111 10.17 11.82 16.87
CA LYS A 111 9.45 13.09 17.01
C LYS A 111 8.30 13.06 18.03
N GLY A 112 7.83 11.88 18.36
CA GLY A 112 6.74 11.62 19.29
C GLY A 112 6.56 10.13 19.51
N PRO A 113 5.59 9.70 20.33
CA PRO A 113 5.26 8.31 20.52
C PRO A 113 4.75 7.67 19.23
N VAL A 114 5.27 6.51 18.88
CA VAL A 114 4.84 5.69 17.75
C VAL A 114 4.35 4.34 18.27
N ILE A 115 3.14 3.95 17.92
CA ILE A 115 2.54 2.68 18.34
C ILE A 115 2.85 1.61 17.29
N VAL A 116 3.52 0.54 17.72
CA VAL A 116 3.72 -0.68 16.96
C VAL A 116 2.67 -1.69 17.41
N GLY A 117 1.79 -2.11 16.49
CA GLY A 117 0.75 -3.09 16.76
C GLY A 117 1.32 -4.50 16.71
N GLU A 118 1.24 -5.26 17.80
CA GLU A 118 1.87 -6.59 18.00
C GLU A 118 0.84 -7.74 18.05
N ARG A 119 -0.35 -7.57 17.43
CA ARG A 119 -1.39 -8.61 17.50
C ARG A 119 -1.17 -9.75 16.48
N ILE A 120 -0.43 -9.52 15.40
CA ILE A 120 -0.05 -10.53 14.42
C ILE A 120 1.17 -11.30 14.95
N ASN A 121 0.96 -12.09 16.00
CA ASN A 121 1.98 -12.87 16.69
C ASN A 121 1.32 -14.08 17.35
N PRO A 122 1.79 -15.33 17.09
CA PRO A 122 1.19 -16.55 17.63
C PRO A 122 1.40 -16.77 19.11
N THR A 123 2.31 -16.03 19.76
CA THR A 123 2.65 -16.21 21.16
C THR A 123 1.44 -16.00 22.05
N GLY A 124 1.05 -17.03 22.80
CA GLY A 124 -0.10 -17.01 23.72
C GLY A 124 -1.49 -17.02 23.06
N LYS A 125 -1.62 -17.01 21.74
CA LYS A 125 -2.87 -16.86 21.01
C LYS A 125 -3.28 -18.16 20.29
N LYS A 126 -4.14 -18.97 20.91
CA LYS A 126 -4.57 -20.27 20.37
C LYS A 126 -5.24 -20.15 18.98
N LYS A 127 -6.17 -19.20 18.82
CA LYS A 127 -6.88 -18.99 17.55
C LYS A 127 -5.94 -18.57 16.42
N PHE A 128 -4.97 -17.70 16.70
CA PHE A 128 -3.99 -17.28 15.71
C PHE A 128 -3.08 -18.44 15.27
N LYS A 129 -2.65 -19.31 16.21
CA LYS A 129 -1.91 -20.54 15.88
C LYS A 129 -2.70 -21.47 14.97
N GLU A 130 -4.01 -21.60 15.21
CA GLU A 130 -4.91 -22.40 14.38
C GLU A 130 -5.05 -21.79 12.97
N ALA A 131 -5.26 -20.48 12.87
CA ALA A 131 -5.28 -19.76 11.62
C ALA A 131 -4.00 -19.95 10.80
N LEU A 132 -2.83 -19.86 11.42
CA LEU A 132 -1.55 -20.12 10.75
C LEU A 132 -1.43 -21.55 10.23
N ARG A 133 -1.87 -22.56 11.00
CA ARG A 133 -1.85 -23.98 10.55
C ARG A 133 -2.77 -24.22 9.36
N ASN A 134 -3.90 -23.53 9.34
CA ASN A 134 -4.89 -23.64 8.26
C ASN A 134 -4.56 -22.74 7.05
N GLY A 135 -3.55 -21.87 7.16
CA GLY A 135 -3.23 -20.90 6.11
C GLY A 135 -4.27 -19.79 5.95
N ASP A 136 -5.05 -19.51 7.01
CA ASP A 136 -6.12 -18.51 7.04
C ASP A 136 -5.53 -17.09 7.02
N ILE A 137 -5.39 -16.54 5.83
CA ILE A 137 -4.87 -15.18 5.60
C ILE A 137 -5.89 -14.13 6.03
N ASP A 138 -7.18 -14.40 5.91
CA ASP A 138 -8.22 -13.46 6.31
C ASP A 138 -8.18 -13.18 7.83
N TYR A 139 -7.84 -14.18 8.64
CA TYR A 139 -7.64 -13.96 10.07
C TYR A 139 -6.47 -12.99 10.33
N ILE A 140 -5.36 -13.14 9.60
CA ILE A 140 -4.20 -12.24 9.68
C ILE A 140 -4.60 -10.81 9.27
N LEU A 141 -5.36 -10.67 8.17
CA LEU A 141 -5.85 -9.39 7.69
C LEU A 141 -6.81 -8.72 8.69
N ASN A 142 -7.71 -9.49 9.32
CA ASN A 142 -8.60 -8.97 10.36
C ASN A 142 -7.82 -8.41 11.56
N GLU A 143 -6.75 -9.09 12.00
CA GLU A 143 -5.88 -8.57 13.05
C GLU A 143 -5.14 -7.29 12.60
N ALA A 144 -4.72 -7.22 11.32
CA ALA A 144 -4.08 -6.04 10.76
C ALA A 144 -5.04 -4.83 10.72
N PHE A 145 -6.27 -5.03 10.24
CA PHE A 145 -7.30 -3.99 10.21
C PHE A 145 -7.68 -3.51 11.62
N ALA A 146 -7.91 -4.44 12.55
CA ALA A 146 -8.26 -4.10 13.91
C ALA A 146 -7.18 -3.22 14.59
N GLN A 147 -5.90 -3.50 14.33
CA GLN A 147 -4.80 -2.69 14.85
C GLN A 147 -4.69 -1.32 14.17
N ARG A 148 -4.88 -1.26 12.85
CA ARG A 148 -4.94 0.00 12.11
C ARG A 148 -6.05 0.90 12.66
N ASP A 149 -7.24 0.35 12.82
CA ASP A 149 -8.43 1.08 13.28
C ASP A 149 -8.31 1.49 14.75
N ALA A 150 -7.52 0.74 15.55
CA ALA A 150 -7.14 1.11 16.91
C ALA A 150 -6.02 2.17 16.98
N GLY A 151 -5.50 2.64 15.83
CA GLY A 151 -4.52 3.73 15.77
C GLY A 151 -3.06 3.28 15.79
N ALA A 152 -2.76 2.04 15.43
CA ALA A 152 -1.37 1.62 15.22
C ALA A 152 -0.73 2.43 14.07
N HIS A 153 0.56 2.72 14.21
CA HIS A 153 1.34 3.41 13.19
C HIS A 153 2.18 2.43 12.35
N ILE A 154 2.59 1.32 12.94
CA ILE A 154 3.40 0.24 12.35
C ILE A 154 2.74 -1.08 12.77
N LEU A 155 2.79 -2.11 11.94
CA LEU A 155 2.34 -3.45 12.29
C LEU A 155 3.53 -4.39 12.42
N ASP A 156 3.66 -5.01 13.59
CA ASP A 156 4.59 -6.11 13.82
C ASP A 156 4.00 -7.41 13.27
N VAL A 157 4.77 -8.12 12.46
CA VAL A 157 4.34 -9.35 11.79
C VAL A 157 5.26 -10.49 12.17
N ASN A 158 4.75 -11.37 13.03
CA ASN A 158 5.38 -12.61 13.44
C ASN A 158 4.47 -13.79 13.13
N VAL A 159 4.95 -14.75 12.37
CA VAL A 159 4.25 -15.98 12.02
C VAL A 159 5.01 -17.24 12.45
N GLY A 160 6.00 -17.07 13.34
CA GLY A 160 6.87 -18.15 13.83
C GLY A 160 6.09 -19.20 14.60
N LEU A 161 5.87 -20.34 13.97
CA LEU A 161 5.24 -21.52 14.56
C LEU A 161 5.99 -22.78 14.07
N PRO A 162 6.51 -23.61 15.00
CA PRO A 162 7.37 -24.76 14.62
C PRO A 162 6.74 -25.76 13.63
N GLU A 163 5.40 -25.82 13.57
CA GLU A 163 4.69 -26.83 12.78
C GLU A 163 4.40 -26.38 11.33
N ILE A 164 4.81 -25.17 10.92
CA ILE A 164 4.52 -24.64 9.58
C ILE A 164 5.80 -24.19 8.85
N ASP A 165 5.70 -24.01 7.54
CA ASP A 165 6.73 -23.32 6.76
C ASP A 165 6.64 -21.79 7.02
N GLU A 166 7.45 -21.32 7.97
CA GLU A 166 7.49 -19.92 8.37
C GLU A 166 7.83 -18.99 7.21
N CYS A 167 8.80 -19.37 6.36
CA CYS A 167 9.20 -18.57 5.20
C CYS A 167 8.03 -18.31 4.24
N SER A 168 7.35 -19.37 3.82
CA SER A 168 6.22 -19.27 2.88
C SER A 168 5.05 -18.49 3.51
N THR A 169 4.78 -18.74 4.79
CA THR A 169 3.70 -18.05 5.52
C THR A 169 4.00 -16.57 5.71
N MET A 170 5.24 -16.20 6.05
CA MET A 170 5.67 -14.81 6.16
C MET A 170 5.55 -14.07 4.83
N GLU A 171 5.98 -14.69 3.71
CA GLU A 171 5.81 -14.08 2.39
C GLU A 171 4.34 -13.80 2.05
N LYS A 172 3.45 -14.76 2.32
CA LYS A 172 2.01 -14.59 2.08
C LYS A 172 1.43 -13.49 2.97
N ALA A 173 1.75 -13.49 4.26
CA ALA A 173 1.30 -12.48 5.21
C ALA A 173 1.76 -11.07 4.82
N VAL A 174 3.06 -10.90 4.52
CA VAL A 174 3.62 -9.61 4.11
C VAL A 174 2.97 -9.09 2.82
N LYS A 175 2.76 -9.96 1.81
CA LYS A 175 2.07 -9.57 0.57
C LYS A 175 0.63 -9.16 0.83
N ALA A 176 -0.13 -9.96 1.58
CA ALA A 176 -1.53 -9.69 1.86
C ALA A 176 -1.72 -8.42 2.69
N ILE A 177 -0.97 -8.26 3.78
CA ILE A 177 -1.06 -7.06 4.62
C ILE A 177 -0.64 -5.82 3.84
N SER A 178 0.47 -5.86 3.09
CA SER A 178 0.93 -4.72 2.28
C SER A 178 -0.05 -4.33 1.18
N ALA A 179 -0.85 -5.27 0.68
CA ALA A 179 -1.91 -4.99 -0.29
C ALA A 179 -3.16 -4.36 0.36
N ALA A 180 -3.49 -4.77 1.59
CA ALA A 180 -4.73 -4.38 2.27
C ALA A 180 -4.58 -3.16 3.19
N VAL A 181 -3.40 -2.96 3.79
CA VAL A 181 -3.14 -1.93 4.81
C VAL A 181 -1.93 -1.10 4.43
N ASN A 182 -2.08 0.21 4.49
CA ASN A 182 -1.02 1.16 4.12
C ASN A 182 0.01 1.46 5.23
N LEU A 183 -0.03 0.74 6.36
CA LEU A 183 0.93 0.94 7.44
C LEU A 183 2.27 0.26 7.13
N PRO A 184 3.41 0.87 7.54
CA PRO A 184 4.70 0.19 7.52
C PRO A 184 4.69 -1.09 8.35
N LEU A 185 5.49 -2.08 7.93
CA LEU A 185 5.63 -3.33 8.65
C LEU A 185 6.94 -3.42 9.43
N GLN A 186 6.86 -4.04 10.59
CA GLN A 186 7.98 -4.60 11.32
C GLN A 186 8.01 -6.10 11.04
N ILE A 187 9.09 -6.58 10.45
CA ILE A 187 9.29 -8.00 10.16
C ILE A 187 9.93 -8.62 11.39
N ASP A 188 9.20 -9.50 12.04
CA ASP A 188 9.61 -10.16 13.29
C ASP A 188 9.81 -11.67 13.07
N SER A 189 11.06 -12.07 12.96
CA SER A 189 11.45 -13.48 12.88
C SER A 189 12.85 -13.70 13.47
N SER A 190 13.02 -14.82 14.14
CA SER A 190 14.32 -15.29 14.61
C SER A 190 15.10 -16.04 13.52
N ASP A 191 14.45 -16.42 12.41
CA ASP A 191 15.08 -17.09 11.28
C ASP A 191 15.59 -16.06 10.25
N PRO A 192 16.92 -16.00 10.00
CA PRO A 192 17.49 -15.08 9.02
C PRO A 192 16.98 -15.30 7.60
N VAL A 193 16.67 -16.56 7.23
CA VAL A 193 16.17 -16.88 5.88
C VAL A 193 14.77 -16.31 5.68
N THR A 194 13.89 -16.48 6.66
CA THR A 194 12.55 -15.88 6.68
C THR A 194 12.62 -14.36 6.61
N THR A 195 13.50 -13.76 7.41
CA THR A 195 13.72 -12.30 7.39
C THR A 195 14.19 -11.83 6.01
N GLU A 196 15.19 -12.48 5.40
CA GLU A 196 15.69 -12.10 4.08
C GLU A 196 14.61 -12.20 3.00
N ARG A 197 13.81 -13.27 3.00
CA ARG A 197 12.72 -13.46 2.03
C ARG A 197 11.62 -12.42 2.17
N ALA A 198 11.23 -12.08 3.41
CA ALA A 198 10.26 -11.02 3.69
C ALA A 198 10.76 -9.65 3.19
N LEU A 199 12.02 -9.29 3.49
CA LEU A 199 12.60 -8.03 3.06
C LEU A 199 12.71 -7.91 1.54
N ARG A 200 12.96 -9.02 0.84
CA ARG A 200 13.05 -9.06 -0.64
C ARG A 200 11.75 -8.64 -1.32
N ILE A 201 10.60 -8.96 -0.74
CA ILE A 201 9.29 -8.70 -1.34
C ILE A 201 8.60 -7.47 -0.78
N TYR A 202 9.09 -6.92 0.33
CA TYR A 202 8.47 -5.76 0.97
C TYR A 202 8.71 -4.48 0.16
N ASN A 203 7.62 -3.82 -0.21
CA ASN A 203 7.67 -2.56 -0.95
C ASN A 203 7.64 -1.36 0.02
N GLY A 204 8.81 -0.95 0.49
CA GLY A 204 8.96 0.14 1.45
C GLY A 204 10.27 0.06 2.22
N LYS A 205 10.36 0.79 3.33
CA LYS A 205 11.46 0.70 4.29
C LYS A 205 10.95 0.08 5.58
N PRO A 206 11.16 -1.23 5.82
CA PRO A 206 10.62 -1.92 6.98
C PRO A 206 11.38 -1.63 8.26
N MET A 207 10.78 -1.99 9.38
CA MET A 207 11.49 -2.28 10.61
C MET A 207 11.86 -3.76 10.67
N VAL A 208 13.00 -4.12 11.21
CA VAL A 208 13.48 -5.52 11.31
C VAL A 208 13.68 -5.87 12.79
N ASN A 209 12.93 -6.81 13.27
CA ASN A 209 12.95 -7.30 14.65
C ASN A 209 13.50 -8.74 14.67
N SER A 210 14.68 -9.00 15.16
CA SER A 210 15.63 -8.12 15.80
C SER A 210 17.07 -8.66 15.70
N VAL A 211 18.02 -7.85 16.12
CA VAL A 211 19.38 -8.28 16.46
C VAL A 211 19.58 -8.09 17.96
N ASN A 212 20.49 -8.86 18.55
CA ASN A 212 20.92 -8.68 19.94
C ASN A 212 22.45 -8.61 20.06
N GLY A 213 22.99 -8.50 21.28
CA GLY A 213 24.42 -8.39 21.53
C GLY A 213 25.26 -9.65 21.27
N LYS A 214 24.63 -10.78 20.91
CA LYS A 214 25.32 -12.03 20.58
C LYS A 214 25.98 -11.95 19.21
N GLU A 215 27.21 -12.40 19.09
CA GLU A 215 27.94 -12.38 17.80
C GLU A 215 27.26 -13.21 16.71
N GLU A 216 26.60 -14.30 17.08
CA GLU A 216 25.82 -15.11 16.14
C GLU A 216 24.67 -14.33 15.51
N SER A 217 23.87 -13.62 16.34
CA SER A 217 22.75 -12.77 15.89
C SER A 217 23.24 -11.63 14.99
N ILE A 218 24.33 -10.97 15.39
CA ILE A 218 24.95 -9.88 14.62
C ILE A 218 25.34 -10.36 13.21
N LYS A 219 26.08 -11.47 13.12
CA LYS A 219 26.56 -12.05 11.87
C LYS A 219 25.42 -12.56 10.98
N ALA A 220 24.31 -12.99 11.56
CA ALA A 220 23.17 -13.50 10.81
C ALA A 220 22.29 -12.39 10.24
N ILE A 221 22.00 -11.33 10.99
CA ILE A 221 20.98 -10.32 10.63
C ILE A 221 21.57 -9.06 9.98
N MET A 222 22.71 -8.56 10.46
CA MET A 222 23.25 -7.29 9.95
C MET A 222 23.59 -7.30 8.45
N PRO A 223 24.16 -8.38 7.84
CA PRO A 223 24.37 -8.45 6.40
C PRO A 223 23.06 -8.35 5.60
N ILE A 224 21.96 -8.89 6.11
CA ILE A 224 20.65 -8.83 5.48
C ILE A 224 20.14 -7.40 5.49
N VAL A 225 20.19 -6.72 6.64
CA VAL A 225 19.78 -5.32 6.76
C VAL A 225 20.66 -4.39 5.92
N GLN A 226 21.96 -4.66 5.84
CA GLN A 226 22.88 -3.94 4.94
C GLN A 226 22.43 -4.05 3.47
N LYS A 227 22.02 -5.24 3.05
CA LYS A 227 21.64 -5.56 1.67
C LYS A 227 20.31 -4.93 1.26
N TYR A 228 19.29 -5.04 2.11
CA TYR A 228 17.92 -4.64 1.77
C TYR A 228 17.53 -3.26 2.32
N GLY A 229 18.27 -2.74 3.28
CA GLY A 229 17.89 -1.56 4.04
C GLY A 229 16.87 -1.89 5.14
N GLY A 230 16.41 -0.86 5.84
CA GLY A 230 15.45 -0.99 6.94
C GLY A 230 15.95 -0.30 8.20
N VAL A 231 15.10 -0.28 9.22
CA VAL A 231 15.43 0.15 10.58
C VAL A 231 15.54 -1.09 11.44
N LEU A 232 16.73 -1.34 11.99
CA LEU A 232 17.03 -2.53 12.78
C LEU A 232 16.73 -2.30 14.26
N VAL A 233 15.94 -3.17 14.87
CA VAL A 233 15.71 -3.20 16.31
C VAL A 233 16.84 -3.96 16.98
N GLY A 234 17.53 -3.32 17.91
CA GLY A 234 18.60 -3.91 18.73
C GLY A 234 18.11 -4.20 20.15
N LEU A 235 18.09 -5.46 20.52
CA LEU A 235 17.73 -5.90 21.88
C LEU A 235 18.94 -5.80 22.80
N CYS A 236 18.82 -5.10 23.93
CA CYS A 236 19.88 -4.96 24.92
C CYS A 236 20.02 -6.22 25.77
N LEU A 237 20.35 -7.35 25.14
CA LEU A 237 20.69 -8.63 25.75
C LEU A 237 21.87 -9.28 25.01
N ASP A 238 22.60 -10.15 25.66
CA ASP A 238 23.73 -10.91 25.13
C ASP A 238 23.72 -12.39 25.57
N GLU A 239 24.88 -13.03 25.58
CA GLU A 239 25.05 -14.42 25.95
C GLU A 239 24.63 -14.70 27.41
N GLU A 240 24.73 -13.72 28.30
CA GLU A 240 24.35 -13.81 29.73
C GLU A 240 22.86 -13.49 29.95
N GLY A 241 22.13 -13.06 28.91
CA GLY A 241 20.74 -12.72 28.97
C GLY A 241 20.49 -11.21 29.08
N ILE A 242 19.41 -10.81 29.77
CA ILE A 242 19.07 -9.40 29.99
C ILE A 242 19.82 -8.86 31.21
N PRO A 243 20.71 -7.86 31.05
CA PRO A 243 21.45 -7.32 32.15
C PRO A 243 20.55 -6.58 33.17
N PRO A 244 20.87 -6.68 34.49
CA PRO A 244 20.06 -6.05 35.52
C PRO A 244 20.18 -4.53 35.57
N THR A 245 21.31 -3.94 35.15
CA THR A 245 21.56 -2.49 35.28
C THR A 245 21.47 -1.73 33.98
N ALA A 246 21.15 -0.44 34.05
CA ALA A 246 21.06 0.46 32.91
C ALA A 246 22.40 0.60 32.18
N GLU A 247 23.50 0.65 32.91
CA GLU A 247 24.84 0.77 32.38
C GLU A 247 25.23 -0.43 31.53
N GLN A 248 24.94 -1.63 31.98
CA GLN A 248 25.21 -2.85 31.22
C GLN A 248 24.36 -2.95 29.97
N ARG A 249 23.08 -2.60 30.04
CA ARG A 249 22.20 -2.51 28.85
C ARG A 249 22.71 -1.46 27.85
N PHE A 250 23.20 -0.34 28.33
CA PHE A 250 23.80 0.69 27.52
C PHE A 250 25.06 0.21 26.79
N GLU A 251 25.94 -0.55 27.47
CA GLU A 251 27.14 -1.11 26.82
C GLU A 251 26.78 -2.10 25.70
N ILE A 252 25.72 -2.91 25.88
CA ILE A 252 25.23 -3.78 24.81
C ILE A 252 24.68 -2.95 23.65
N ALA A 253 23.88 -1.91 23.92
CA ALA A 253 23.39 -1.01 22.88
C ALA A 253 24.53 -0.34 22.10
N LYS A 254 25.59 0.06 22.78
CA LYS A 254 26.82 0.59 22.20
C LYS A 254 27.54 -0.46 21.36
N LYS A 255 27.69 -1.70 21.84
CA LYS A 255 28.25 -2.83 21.06
C LYS A 255 27.46 -3.03 19.77
N ILE A 256 26.12 -3.10 19.83
CA ILE A 256 25.26 -3.27 18.65
C ILE A 256 25.45 -2.12 17.67
N ARG A 257 25.48 -0.86 18.13
CA ARG A 257 25.73 0.31 17.30
C ARG A 257 27.09 0.25 16.58
N ASP A 258 28.13 -0.09 17.33
CA ASP A 258 29.49 -0.11 16.80
C ASP A 258 29.63 -1.22 15.75
N ARG A 259 29.07 -2.40 16.02
CA ARG A 259 29.00 -3.50 15.05
C ARG A 259 28.15 -3.13 13.83
N ALA A 260 26.99 -2.49 14.00
CA ALA A 260 26.16 -2.02 12.90
C ALA A 260 26.93 -1.06 11.97
N SER A 261 27.77 -0.19 12.56
CA SER A 261 28.60 0.75 11.79
C SER A 261 29.64 0.03 10.93
N GLU A 262 30.19 -1.11 11.37
CA GLU A 262 31.10 -1.95 10.57
C GLU A 262 30.40 -2.54 9.33
N TYR A 263 29.10 -2.79 9.40
CA TYR A 263 28.25 -3.21 8.28
C TYR A 263 27.68 -2.02 7.48
N GLY A 264 28.08 -0.77 7.78
CA GLY A 264 27.59 0.43 7.10
C GLY A 264 26.15 0.83 7.49
N ILE A 265 25.58 0.22 8.53
CA ILE A 265 24.26 0.57 9.06
C ILE A 265 24.42 1.80 9.95
N LYS A 266 23.85 2.93 9.54
CA LYS A 266 23.97 4.20 10.25
C LYS A 266 23.09 4.25 11.50
N PRO A 267 23.43 5.04 12.54
CA PRO A 267 22.61 5.18 13.76
C PRO A 267 21.15 5.55 13.51
N LYS A 268 20.85 6.33 12.47
CA LYS A 268 19.47 6.65 12.05
C LYS A 268 18.66 5.43 11.57
N ASN A 269 19.30 4.32 11.33
CA ASN A 269 18.66 3.06 10.96
C ASN A 269 18.66 2.04 12.10
N LEU A 270 18.86 2.51 13.33
CA LEU A 270 18.80 1.69 14.53
C LEU A 270 17.71 2.20 15.47
N VAL A 271 17.05 1.28 16.13
CA VAL A 271 16.16 1.52 17.28
C VAL A 271 16.52 0.53 18.37
N MET A 272 16.74 0.99 19.59
CA MET A 272 17.16 0.11 20.68
C MET A 272 15.99 -0.20 21.61
N ASP A 273 15.82 -1.48 21.91
CA ASP A 273 14.91 -1.98 22.95
C ASP A 273 15.73 -2.33 24.20
N ALA A 274 15.52 -1.55 25.25
CA ALA A 274 16.17 -1.80 26.54
C ALA A 274 15.56 -2.97 27.31
N LEU A 275 14.53 -3.61 26.77
CA LEU A 275 13.79 -4.76 27.30
C LEU A 275 13.14 -4.49 28.67
N THR A 276 11.82 -4.45 28.65
CA THR A 276 11.04 -4.31 29.90
C THR A 276 10.54 -5.68 30.34
N LEU A 277 10.93 -6.07 31.54
CA LEU A 277 10.36 -7.21 32.21
C LEU A 277 9.04 -6.82 32.90
N THR A 278 8.24 -7.81 33.31
CA THR A 278 6.92 -7.57 33.90
C THR A 278 7.01 -6.65 35.12
N ILE A 279 6.49 -5.43 35.02
CA ILE A 279 6.58 -4.39 36.07
C ILE A 279 6.05 -4.88 37.43
N SER A 280 4.97 -5.66 37.40
CA SER A 280 4.37 -6.24 38.62
C SER A 280 5.28 -7.22 39.34
N ALA A 281 6.23 -7.85 38.65
CA ALA A 281 7.14 -8.81 39.21
C ALA A 281 8.54 -8.23 39.51
N GLN A 282 8.93 -7.16 38.79
CA GLN A 282 10.32 -6.66 38.81
C GLN A 282 10.38 -5.13 38.74
N GLN A 283 9.85 -4.44 39.75
CA GLN A 283 9.76 -2.97 39.79
C GLN A 283 11.13 -2.27 39.73
N LYS A 284 12.17 -2.82 40.34
CA LYS A 284 13.51 -2.22 40.33
C LYS A 284 14.13 -2.25 38.94
N GLU A 285 13.97 -3.36 38.23
CA GLU A 285 14.47 -3.52 36.86
C GLU A 285 13.76 -2.60 35.88
N SER A 286 12.50 -2.24 36.13
CA SER A 286 11.76 -1.27 35.29
C SER A 286 12.36 0.13 35.39
N ALA A 287 12.83 0.56 36.57
CA ALA A 287 13.55 1.82 36.74
C ALA A 287 14.88 1.82 35.97
N GLU A 288 15.60 0.71 35.95
CA GLU A 288 16.83 0.55 35.18
C GLU A 288 16.55 0.58 33.66
N THR A 289 15.43 0.02 33.20
CA THR A 289 14.99 0.14 31.79
C THR A 289 14.84 1.61 31.36
N ILE A 290 14.14 2.42 32.18
CA ILE A 290 13.94 3.85 31.89
C ILE A 290 15.27 4.61 31.83
N LYS A 291 16.18 4.33 32.79
CA LYS A 291 17.53 4.90 32.80
C LYS A 291 18.32 4.51 31.55
N ALA A 292 18.28 3.23 31.16
CA ALA A 292 18.95 2.73 29.98
C ALA A 292 18.44 3.43 28.71
N LEU A 293 17.12 3.58 28.53
CA LEU A 293 16.51 4.31 27.41
C LEU A 293 17.01 5.75 27.34
N LYS A 294 17.04 6.43 28.49
CA LYS A 294 17.56 7.82 28.56
C LYS A 294 19.03 7.87 28.17
N MET A 295 19.85 6.95 28.69
CA MET A 295 21.29 6.90 28.36
C MET A 295 21.51 6.63 26.86
N ILE A 296 20.77 5.71 26.27
CA ILE A 296 20.84 5.38 24.84
C ILE A 296 20.48 6.61 23.99
N LYS A 297 19.36 7.25 24.30
CA LYS A 297 18.91 8.45 23.60
C LYS A 297 19.90 9.61 23.72
N ASP A 298 20.33 9.93 24.94
CA ASP A 298 21.15 11.12 25.21
C ASP A 298 22.60 10.95 24.75
N ARG A 299 23.18 9.73 24.87
CA ARG A 299 24.61 9.51 24.61
C ARG A 299 24.89 8.90 23.24
N LEU A 300 23.96 8.09 22.68
CA LEU A 300 24.11 7.48 21.36
C LEU A 300 23.29 8.18 20.28
N GLY A 301 22.31 9.01 20.64
CA GLY A 301 21.43 9.70 19.69
C GLY A 301 20.53 8.75 18.89
N ILE A 302 20.26 7.55 19.42
CA ILE A 302 19.49 6.49 18.75
C ILE A 302 18.06 6.48 19.29
N CYS A 303 17.07 6.29 18.42
CA CYS A 303 15.68 6.08 18.80
C CYS A 303 15.53 4.82 19.65
N THR A 304 14.55 4.82 20.54
CA THR A 304 14.30 3.69 21.44
C THR A 304 12.89 3.15 21.26
N THR A 305 12.70 1.87 21.53
CA THR A 305 11.41 1.18 21.58
C THR A 305 11.29 0.36 22.86
N LEU A 306 10.08 -0.01 23.20
CA LEU A 306 9.77 -0.93 24.29
C LEU A 306 8.61 -1.83 23.92
N GLY A 307 8.76 -3.13 24.17
CA GLY A 307 7.65 -4.06 24.25
C GLY A 307 6.88 -3.86 25.56
N VAL A 308 5.67 -3.34 25.50
CA VAL A 308 4.84 -3.11 26.70
C VAL A 308 3.64 -4.05 26.67
N PHE A 309 3.66 -5.06 27.54
CA PHE A 309 2.49 -5.90 27.78
C PHE A 309 1.44 -5.12 28.59
N ASN A 310 0.27 -4.93 27.99
CA ASN A 310 -0.87 -4.19 28.53
C ASN A 310 -0.74 -2.67 28.59
N THR A 311 -0.92 -2.09 27.39
CA THR A 311 -1.69 -0.88 27.12
C THR A 311 -1.22 0.49 27.65
N TYR A 312 -1.81 1.52 26.99
CA TYR A 312 -1.80 2.94 27.25
C TYR A 312 -1.53 3.37 28.71
N ARG A 313 -2.05 2.64 29.72
CA ARG A 313 -1.80 2.94 31.13
C ARG A 313 -0.40 2.57 31.63
N ALA A 314 0.17 1.47 31.13
CA ALA A 314 1.57 1.16 31.39
C ALA A 314 2.49 2.20 30.70
N PHE A 315 2.11 2.67 29.52
CA PHE A 315 2.79 3.78 28.86
C PHE A 315 2.66 5.09 29.65
N MET A 316 1.48 5.41 30.18
CA MET A 316 1.25 6.60 31.02
C MET A 316 2.08 6.54 32.31
N ALA A 317 2.16 5.37 32.93
CA ALA A 317 3.00 5.14 34.12
C ALA A 317 4.50 5.27 33.78
N LEU A 318 4.96 4.65 32.69
CA LEU A 318 6.35 4.72 32.21
C LEU A 318 6.75 6.12 31.72
N SER A 319 5.80 6.91 31.23
CA SER A 319 6.01 8.28 30.75
C SER A 319 5.87 9.33 31.86
N CYS A 320 5.67 8.93 33.11
CA CYS A 320 5.41 9.79 34.27
C CYS A 320 4.16 10.70 34.13
N TYR A 321 3.20 10.34 33.26
CA TYR A 321 1.90 10.98 33.19
C TYR A 321 0.90 10.42 34.22
N ASP A 322 1.17 9.22 34.75
CA ASP A 322 0.49 8.63 35.92
C ASP A 322 1.49 8.68 37.08
N ALA A 323 1.46 9.76 37.85
CA ALA A 323 2.35 9.96 38.97
C ALA A 323 2.14 8.85 40.00
N ASP A 324 3.25 8.20 40.39
CA ASP A 324 3.27 7.05 41.32
C ASP A 324 2.53 5.79 40.82
N CYS A 325 2.22 5.69 39.55
CA CYS A 325 1.52 4.56 38.93
C CYS A 325 0.14 4.24 39.56
N GLN A 326 -0.51 5.22 40.19
CA GLN A 326 -1.72 4.98 40.98
C GLN A 326 -2.91 4.54 40.16
N GLU A 327 -3.13 5.09 38.97
CA GLU A 327 -4.19 4.64 38.07
C GLU A 327 -3.94 3.24 37.52
N TYR A 328 -2.68 2.94 37.21
CA TYR A 328 -2.26 1.62 36.76
C TYR A 328 -2.47 0.57 37.86
N VAL A 329 -1.99 0.86 39.08
CA VAL A 329 -2.12 -0.05 40.25
C VAL A 329 -3.60 -0.23 40.63
N SER A 330 -4.42 0.80 40.70
CA SER A 330 -5.83 0.70 41.09
C SER A 330 -6.64 -0.19 40.14
N LYS A 331 -6.32 -0.19 38.85
CA LYS A 331 -7.02 -1.02 37.86
C LYS A 331 -6.55 -2.49 37.83
N TYR A 332 -5.28 -2.75 38.16
CA TYR A 332 -4.69 -4.10 38.02
C TYR A 332 -4.33 -4.78 39.36
N ALA A 333 -4.36 -4.09 40.50
CA ALA A 333 -4.03 -4.61 41.83
C ALA A 333 -4.98 -5.72 42.37
N GLY A 334 -6.02 -6.09 41.63
CA GLY A 334 -6.91 -7.20 41.98
C GLY A 334 -6.96 -8.33 40.96
N THR A 335 -6.23 -8.22 39.85
CA THR A 335 -6.31 -9.18 38.76
C THR A 335 -5.32 -10.33 38.99
N LYS A 336 -5.80 -11.41 39.60
CA LYS A 336 -5.12 -12.72 39.49
C LYS A 336 -5.09 -13.06 38.00
N SER A 337 -3.93 -13.49 37.48
CA SER A 337 -3.76 -14.00 36.12
C SER A 337 -4.83 -15.06 35.79
N GLN A 338 -5.95 -14.65 35.31
CA GLN A 338 -6.90 -15.51 34.61
C GLN A 338 -6.92 -15.07 33.15
N THR A 339 -6.22 -15.82 32.34
CA THR A 339 -6.42 -15.92 30.91
C THR A 339 -7.86 -16.39 30.62
N THR A 340 -8.78 -15.48 30.73
CA THR A 340 -10.12 -15.65 30.12
C THR A 340 -10.63 -14.26 29.82
N VAL A 341 -10.48 -13.86 28.57
CA VAL A 341 -11.14 -12.68 28.05
C VAL A 341 -12.62 -13.02 27.94
N THR A 342 -13.40 -12.59 28.93
CA THR A 342 -14.83 -12.41 28.73
C THR A 342 -15.00 -11.18 27.83
N LYS A 343 -15.42 -11.46 26.60
CA LYS A 343 -16.10 -10.47 25.80
C LYS A 343 -17.36 -10.11 26.56
N GLU A 344 -17.48 -8.85 26.94
CA GLU A 344 -18.76 -8.14 26.95
C GLU A 344 -18.52 -6.72 27.47
N ASN A 345 -19.07 -5.76 26.71
CA ASN A 345 -19.35 -4.37 27.05
C ASN A 345 -18.18 -3.37 27.08
N GLN A 346 -17.81 -2.89 25.86
CA GLN A 346 -17.66 -1.45 25.55
C GLN A 346 -17.32 -1.26 24.05
N ALA A 347 -18.21 -1.71 23.18
CA ALA A 347 -18.26 -1.34 21.77
C ALA A 347 -19.71 -1.34 21.26
N GLU A 348 -20.62 -0.82 22.07
CA GLU A 348 -21.99 -0.54 21.67
C GLU A 348 -22.26 0.95 21.79
N GLU A 349 -21.67 1.73 20.90
CA GLU A 349 -22.23 3.01 20.46
C GLU A 349 -21.51 3.43 19.17
N LYS A 350 -22.10 3.04 18.06
CA LYS A 350 -21.91 3.30 16.63
C LYS A 350 -21.49 2.08 15.79
N ALA A 351 -22.21 0.98 15.91
CA ALA A 351 -22.39 0.08 14.80
C ALA A 351 -23.84 0.29 14.32
N GLU A 352 -24.06 1.13 13.32
CA GLU A 352 -25.14 0.92 12.38
C GLU A 352 -25.05 -0.54 11.93
N ASN A 353 -26.19 -1.21 11.77
CA ASN A 353 -26.32 -2.60 11.30
C ASN A 353 -25.69 -2.75 9.91
N VAL A 354 -24.38 -2.84 9.83
CA VAL A 354 -23.66 -3.09 8.57
C VAL A 354 -23.77 -4.58 8.28
N ASN A 355 -24.30 -4.92 7.11
CA ASN A 355 -24.38 -6.31 6.66
C ASN A 355 -22.96 -6.94 6.68
N PRO A 356 -22.76 -8.14 7.27
CA PRO A 356 -21.45 -8.77 7.38
C PRO A 356 -20.74 -8.95 6.03
N LEU A 357 -21.47 -9.30 4.97
CA LEU A 357 -20.93 -9.45 3.63
C LEU A 357 -20.42 -8.13 3.06
N PHE A 358 -21.13 -7.04 3.31
CA PHE A 358 -20.71 -5.68 2.93
C PHE A 358 -19.35 -5.33 3.55
N ASP A 359 -19.16 -5.59 4.84
CA ASP A 359 -17.90 -5.34 5.56
C ASP A 359 -16.75 -6.22 5.05
N ILE A 360 -17.03 -7.50 4.76
CA ILE A 360 -16.10 -8.45 4.14
C ILE A 360 -15.57 -7.92 2.79
N ILE A 361 -16.46 -7.36 1.96
CA ILE A 361 -16.08 -6.82 0.64
C ILE A 361 -15.22 -5.56 0.78
N ILE A 362 -15.62 -4.61 1.64
CA ILE A 362 -14.84 -3.38 1.87
C ILE A 362 -13.41 -3.71 2.35
N LYS A 363 -13.26 -4.74 3.19
CA LYS A 363 -11.96 -5.19 3.71
C LYS A 363 -11.18 -6.11 2.77
N GLY A 364 -11.80 -6.58 1.68
CA GLY A 364 -11.15 -7.49 0.73
C GLY A 364 -10.88 -8.88 1.28
N LEU A 365 -11.72 -9.40 2.18
CA LEU A 365 -11.58 -10.70 2.85
C LEU A 365 -12.13 -11.81 1.96
N LYS A 366 -11.33 -12.20 0.98
CA LYS A 366 -11.73 -13.10 -0.11
C LYS A 366 -12.20 -14.48 0.37
N ASP A 367 -11.49 -15.09 1.33
CA ASP A 367 -11.77 -16.44 1.78
C ASP A 367 -13.06 -16.56 2.59
N GLN A 368 -13.54 -15.46 3.19
CA GLN A 368 -14.78 -15.40 3.96
C GLN A 368 -16.02 -15.07 3.11
N SER A 369 -15.83 -14.48 1.93
CA SER A 369 -16.94 -13.95 1.13
C SER A 369 -17.84 -15.05 0.57
N PHE A 370 -17.28 -16.16 0.14
CA PHE A 370 -18.05 -17.29 -0.40
C PHE A 370 -19.00 -17.87 0.65
N ASP A 371 -18.48 -18.24 1.82
CA ASP A 371 -19.26 -18.86 2.89
C ASP A 371 -20.32 -17.91 3.45
N GLU A 372 -19.98 -16.63 3.62
CA GLU A 372 -20.95 -15.63 4.07
C GLU A 372 -22.05 -15.39 3.03
N THR A 373 -21.70 -15.38 1.74
CA THR A 373 -22.69 -15.28 0.65
C THR A 373 -23.64 -16.48 0.66
N VAL A 374 -23.12 -17.70 0.77
CA VAL A 374 -23.94 -18.92 0.89
C VAL A 374 -24.90 -18.83 2.08
N ARG A 375 -24.41 -18.38 3.23
CA ARG A 375 -25.24 -18.18 4.44
C ARG A 375 -26.37 -17.17 4.20
N GLN A 376 -26.11 -16.08 3.49
CA GLN A 376 -27.14 -15.08 3.21
C GLN A 376 -28.15 -15.54 2.16
N LEU A 377 -27.74 -16.39 1.22
CA LEU A 377 -28.63 -17.00 0.23
C LEU A 377 -29.68 -17.93 0.84
N GLU A 378 -29.52 -18.38 2.10
CA GLU A 378 -30.56 -19.14 2.81
C GLU A 378 -31.80 -18.29 3.14
N THR A 379 -31.67 -16.97 3.23
CA THR A 379 -32.74 -16.07 3.71
C THR A 379 -33.00 -14.87 2.79
N THR A 380 -32.13 -14.62 1.82
CA THR A 380 -32.15 -13.40 0.98
C THR A 380 -32.10 -13.78 -0.49
N ASP A 381 -32.90 -13.14 -1.30
CA ASP A 381 -32.91 -13.35 -2.75
C ASP A 381 -31.53 -13.03 -3.37
N PRO A 382 -31.03 -13.83 -4.31
CA PRO A 382 -29.75 -13.58 -4.98
C PRO A 382 -29.61 -12.18 -5.58
N MET A 383 -30.68 -11.65 -6.19
CA MET A 383 -30.67 -10.31 -6.80
C MET A 383 -30.62 -9.20 -5.75
N ASP A 384 -31.23 -9.41 -4.58
CA ASP A 384 -31.12 -8.46 -3.46
C ASP A 384 -29.69 -8.42 -2.90
N ILE A 385 -29.03 -9.57 -2.78
CA ILE A 385 -27.60 -9.62 -2.39
C ILE A 385 -26.75 -8.86 -3.40
N ILE A 386 -26.95 -9.09 -4.69
CA ILE A 386 -26.19 -8.42 -5.75
C ILE A 386 -26.40 -6.90 -5.66
N ASN A 387 -27.64 -6.44 -5.71
CA ASN A 387 -27.95 -5.03 -5.88
C ASN A 387 -27.73 -4.22 -4.60
N ASN A 388 -28.11 -4.75 -3.44
CA ASN A 388 -28.14 -4.00 -2.19
C ASN A 388 -26.88 -4.21 -1.32
N ILE A 389 -26.05 -5.22 -1.64
CA ILE A 389 -24.85 -5.52 -0.86
C ILE A 389 -23.59 -5.43 -1.73
N LEU A 390 -23.48 -6.26 -2.80
CA LEU A 390 -22.27 -6.33 -3.61
C LEU A 390 -22.03 -5.01 -4.37
N VAL A 391 -23.05 -4.50 -5.06
CA VAL A 391 -22.97 -3.26 -5.85
C VAL A 391 -22.74 -2.07 -4.92
N GLU A 392 -23.44 -1.97 -3.81
CA GLU A 392 -23.25 -0.87 -2.86
C GLU A 392 -21.84 -0.89 -2.22
N ALA A 393 -21.33 -2.07 -1.88
CA ALA A 393 -19.97 -2.20 -1.37
C ALA A 393 -18.93 -1.75 -2.40
N LEU A 394 -19.07 -2.16 -3.67
CA LEU A 394 -18.19 -1.70 -4.76
C LEU A 394 -18.30 -0.20 -5.00
N ASN A 395 -19.49 0.38 -4.89
CA ASN A 395 -19.69 1.83 -4.99
C ASN A 395 -18.94 2.59 -3.88
N VAL A 396 -18.94 2.05 -2.65
CA VAL A 396 -18.15 2.64 -1.55
C VAL A 396 -16.67 2.52 -1.84
N VAL A 397 -16.20 1.33 -2.22
CA VAL A 397 -14.80 1.07 -2.58
C VAL A 397 -14.33 2.02 -3.70
N GLY A 398 -15.14 2.21 -4.73
CA GLY A 398 -14.85 3.15 -5.83
C GLY A 398 -14.73 4.60 -5.35
N ARG A 399 -15.67 5.06 -4.52
CA ARG A 399 -15.62 6.42 -3.95
C ARG A 399 -14.40 6.65 -3.04
N GLU A 400 -14.02 5.65 -2.24
CA GLU A 400 -12.84 5.77 -1.38
C GLU A 400 -11.55 5.73 -2.18
N PHE A 401 -11.53 4.99 -3.29
CA PHE A 401 -10.41 5.02 -4.24
C PHE A 401 -10.28 6.40 -4.93
N GLU A 402 -11.38 6.99 -5.41
CA GLU A 402 -11.40 8.34 -5.99
C GLU A 402 -10.93 9.43 -5.01
N LYS A 403 -11.28 9.32 -3.73
CA LYS A 403 -10.81 10.22 -2.67
C LYS A 403 -9.35 10.03 -2.30
N GLY A 404 -8.67 8.99 -2.82
CA GLY A 404 -7.31 8.64 -2.45
C GLY A 404 -7.15 8.05 -1.04
N THR A 405 -8.24 7.67 -0.39
CA THR A 405 -8.25 6.99 0.91
C THR A 405 -8.07 5.49 0.79
N MET A 406 -8.36 4.93 -0.39
CA MET A 406 -8.12 3.54 -0.75
C MET A 406 -7.15 3.46 -1.95
N PHE A 407 -6.31 2.43 -2.00
CA PHE A 407 -5.29 2.27 -3.03
C PHE A 407 -5.61 1.11 -3.97
N LEU A 408 -4.97 1.10 -5.16
CA LEU A 408 -5.23 0.13 -6.21
C LEU A 408 -5.20 -1.34 -5.75
N PRO A 409 -4.24 -1.81 -4.94
CA PRO A 409 -4.27 -3.19 -4.43
C PRO A 409 -5.51 -3.51 -3.60
N GLN A 410 -5.98 -2.58 -2.78
CA GLN A 410 -7.19 -2.75 -1.97
C GLN A 410 -8.44 -2.83 -2.85
N LEU A 411 -8.54 -1.96 -3.87
CA LEU A 411 -9.61 -2.02 -4.88
C LEU A 411 -9.65 -3.39 -5.56
N MET A 412 -8.49 -3.92 -5.97
CA MET A 412 -8.39 -5.23 -6.60
C MET A 412 -8.79 -6.37 -5.66
N MET A 413 -8.39 -6.31 -4.38
CA MET A 413 -8.80 -7.30 -3.38
C MET A 413 -10.30 -7.28 -3.16
N SER A 414 -10.93 -6.13 -3.03
CA SER A 414 -12.39 -6.00 -2.91
C SER A 414 -13.11 -6.54 -4.15
N ALA A 415 -12.59 -6.27 -5.35
CA ALA A 415 -13.15 -6.81 -6.59
C ALA A 415 -13.04 -8.35 -6.68
N GLU A 416 -11.90 -8.93 -6.27
CA GLU A 416 -11.75 -10.39 -6.18
C GLU A 416 -12.69 -11.01 -5.12
N THR A 417 -12.90 -10.32 -4.00
CA THR A 417 -13.82 -10.73 -2.93
C THR A 417 -15.25 -10.81 -3.45
N VAL A 418 -15.68 -9.79 -4.20
CA VAL A 418 -17.00 -9.77 -4.85
C VAL A 418 -17.11 -10.89 -5.89
N LYS A 419 -16.07 -11.18 -6.65
CA LYS A 419 -16.06 -12.29 -7.60
C LYS A 419 -16.36 -13.63 -6.91
N ASN A 420 -15.74 -13.90 -5.75
CA ASN A 420 -16.04 -15.10 -4.97
C ASN A 420 -17.50 -15.15 -4.51
N SER A 421 -18.09 -14.00 -4.15
CA SER A 421 -19.52 -13.92 -3.82
C SER A 421 -20.40 -14.23 -5.05
N PHE A 422 -20.05 -13.73 -6.24
CA PHE A 422 -20.74 -14.08 -7.48
C PHE A 422 -20.63 -15.56 -7.82
N ASP A 423 -19.47 -16.19 -7.59
CA ASP A 423 -19.28 -17.63 -7.79
C ASP A 423 -20.21 -18.43 -6.85
N ALA A 424 -20.39 -18.00 -5.60
CA ALA A 424 -21.33 -18.60 -4.67
C ALA A 424 -22.80 -18.43 -5.12
N ILE A 425 -23.18 -17.24 -5.58
CA ILE A 425 -24.53 -16.96 -6.11
C ILE A 425 -24.79 -17.82 -7.35
N LYS A 426 -23.85 -17.88 -8.27
CA LYS A 426 -23.95 -18.70 -9.47
C LYS A 426 -24.13 -20.18 -9.14
N ALA A 427 -23.32 -20.72 -8.24
CA ALA A 427 -23.45 -22.09 -7.78
C ALA A 427 -24.82 -22.38 -7.16
N HIS A 428 -25.41 -21.42 -6.45
CA HIS A 428 -26.75 -21.52 -5.88
C HIS A 428 -27.85 -21.51 -6.97
N ILE A 429 -27.74 -20.60 -7.95
CA ILE A 429 -28.66 -20.49 -9.08
C ILE A 429 -28.61 -21.74 -9.98
N ASP A 430 -27.40 -22.23 -10.28
CA ASP A 430 -27.21 -23.46 -11.08
C ASP A 430 -27.86 -24.68 -10.41
N GLN A 431 -27.89 -24.73 -9.08
CA GLN A 431 -28.60 -25.77 -8.31
C GLN A 431 -30.13 -25.57 -8.30
N SER A 432 -30.61 -24.35 -8.37
CA SER A 432 -32.06 -24.04 -8.40
C SER A 432 -32.68 -24.17 -9.80
N GLY A 433 -31.87 -24.28 -10.86
CA GLY A 433 -32.31 -24.45 -12.26
C GLY A 433 -32.78 -23.16 -12.93
N GLU A 434 -32.55 -22.00 -12.34
CA GLU A 434 -32.80 -20.68 -12.93
C GLU A 434 -31.53 -20.17 -13.59
N ALA A 435 -31.48 -20.16 -14.92
CA ALA A 435 -30.37 -19.59 -15.69
C ALA A 435 -30.44 -18.06 -15.61
N GLN A 436 -29.40 -17.41 -15.10
CA GLN A 436 -29.26 -15.96 -15.12
C GLN A 436 -28.89 -15.52 -16.55
N GLU A 437 -29.73 -14.72 -17.21
CA GLU A 437 -29.38 -14.10 -18.49
C GLU A 437 -28.29 -13.03 -18.24
N SER A 438 -27.22 -13.05 -19.06
CA SER A 438 -26.20 -12.00 -19.07
C SER A 438 -26.86 -10.64 -19.29
N LYS A 439 -26.43 -9.61 -18.57
CA LYS A 439 -26.92 -8.23 -18.76
C LYS A 439 -26.57 -7.65 -20.13
N GLY A 440 -25.58 -8.20 -20.80
CA GLY A 440 -25.12 -7.81 -22.12
C GLY A 440 -23.66 -8.15 -22.37
N LYS A 441 -23.26 -8.08 -23.64
CA LYS A 441 -21.89 -8.36 -24.09
C LYS A 441 -21.10 -7.06 -24.26
N ILE A 442 -19.89 -7.02 -23.74
CA ILE A 442 -19.00 -5.85 -23.77
C ILE A 442 -17.62 -6.28 -24.24
N LEU A 443 -17.02 -5.55 -25.18
CA LEU A 443 -15.64 -5.76 -25.58
C LEU A 443 -14.73 -4.75 -24.89
N VAL A 444 -13.59 -5.19 -24.38
CA VAL A 444 -12.53 -4.30 -23.86
C VAL A 444 -11.19 -4.65 -24.47
N ALA A 445 -10.41 -3.63 -24.83
CA ALA A 445 -9.08 -3.82 -25.40
C ALA A 445 -8.14 -2.66 -25.05
N THR A 446 -6.85 -2.95 -24.89
CA THR A 446 -5.79 -1.93 -24.92
C THR A 446 -5.30 -1.80 -26.36
N VAL A 447 -5.35 -0.58 -26.89
CA VAL A 447 -5.13 -0.31 -28.31
C VAL A 447 -3.72 -0.65 -28.79
N LYS A 448 -3.55 -0.78 -30.11
CA LYS A 448 -2.29 -1.11 -30.77
C LYS A 448 -1.14 -0.19 -30.33
N GLY A 449 0.00 -0.79 -30.02
CA GLY A 449 1.21 -0.09 -29.57
C GLY A 449 1.24 0.18 -28.05
N ASP A 450 0.14 -0.08 -27.33
CA ASP A 450 0.09 0.08 -25.87
C ASP A 450 0.11 -1.27 -25.14
N ILE A 451 1.03 -1.40 -24.20
CA ILE A 451 1.21 -2.63 -23.42
C ILE A 451 0.67 -2.52 -21.97
N HIS A 452 0.14 -1.34 -21.61
CA HIS A 452 -0.34 -1.04 -20.27
C HIS A 452 -1.81 -1.46 -20.12
N ASP A 453 -2.04 -2.61 -19.50
CA ASP A 453 -3.37 -3.23 -19.40
C ASP A 453 -3.98 -3.24 -17.99
N ILE A 454 -3.29 -2.70 -16.98
CA ILE A 454 -3.79 -2.68 -15.59
C ILE A 454 -5.15 -1.99 -15.50
N GLY A 455 -5.30 -0.80 -16.08
CA GLY A 455 -6.57 -0.05 -16.08
C GLY A 455 -7.71 -0.82 -16.77
N LYS A 456 -7.43 -1.41 -17.92
CA LYS A 456 -8.39 -2.25 -18.65
C LYS A 456 -8.81 -3.48 -17.82
N ASN A 457 -7.85 -4.12 -17.15
CA ASN A 457 -8.14 -5.30 -16.33
C ASN A 457 -9.02 -4.97 -15.12
N ILE A 458 -8.88 -3.79 -14.52
CA ILE A 458 -9.78 -3.30 -13.46
C ILE A 458 -11.19 -3.11 -14.02
N VAL A 459 -11.32 -2.44 -15.16
CA VAL A 459 -12.61 -2.25 -15.84
C VAL A 459 -13.27 -3.60 -16.16
N LYS A 460 -12.51 -4.55 -16.69
CA LYS A 460 -12.98 -5.92 -16.96
C LYS A 460 -13.57 -6.56 -15.71
N VAL A 461 -12.78 -6.63 -14.63
CA VAL A 461 -13.21 -7.28 -13.38
C VAL A 461 -14.48 -6.62 -12.82
N LEU A 462 -14.57 -5.31 -12.87
CA LEU A 462 -15.77 -4.61 -12.44
C LEU A 462 -16.98 -4.95 -13.33
N LEU A 463 -16.86 -4.90 -14.65
CA LEU A 463 -17.95 -5.21 -15.56
C LEU A 463 -18.42 -6.66 -15.40
N GLU A 464 -17.50 -7.62 -15.27
CA GLU A 464 -17.84 -9.03 -14.98
C GLU A 464 -18.61 -9.14 -13.66
N ASN A 465 -18.20 -8.42 -12.62
CA ASN A 465 -18.87 -8.41 -11.31
C ASN A 465 -20.27 -7.76 -11.36
N TYR A 466 -20.50 -6.85 -12.29
CA TYR A 466 -21.82 -6.26 -12.55
C TYR A 466 -22.73 -7.13 -13.43
N GLY A 467 -22.27 -8.32 -13.83
CA GLY A 467 -23.04 -9.31 -14.56
C GLY A 467 -23.00 -9.17 -16.10
N TYR A 468 -21.98 -8.53 -16.65
CA TYR A 468 -21.73 -8.42 -18.09
C TYR A 468 -20.81 -9.53 -18.60
N ASP A 469 -21.04 -10.02 -19.82
CA ASP A 469 -20.11 -10.89 -20.54
C ASP A 469 -19.00 -10.06 -21.17
N VAL A 470 -17.78 -10.11 -20.63
CA VAL A 470 -16.68 -9.27 -21.09
C VAL A 470 -15.74 -10.04 -22.03
N TYR A 471 -15.66 -9.56 -23.26
CA TYR A 471 -14.73 -10.01 -24.30
C TYR A 471 -13.44 -9.20 -24.20
N ASP A 472 -12.44 -9.74 -23.51
CA ASP A 472 -11.15 -9.08 -23.30
C ASP A 472 -10.15 -9.54 -24.36
N LEU A 473 -9.79 -8.65 -25.28
CA LEU A 473 -8.79 -8.93 -26.32
C LEU A 473 -7.34 -8.73 -25.85
N GLY A 474 -7.14 -8.28 -24.60
CA GLY A 474 -5.80 -8.06 -24.07
C GLY A 474 -5.20 -6.72 -24.43
N LYS A 475 -3.91 -6.71 -24.75
CA LYS A 475 -3.10 -5.51 -25.03
C LYS A 475 -2.48 -5.55 -26.41
N ASP A 476 -2.07 -4.37 -26.92
CA ASP A 476 -1.48 -4.21 -28.25
C ASP A 476 -2.40 -4.74 -29.36
N VAL A 477 -3.70 -4.44 -29.24
CA VAL A 477 -4.73 -5.04 -30.10
C VAL A 477 -4.91 -4.22 -31.36
N PRO A 478 -4.74 -4.82 -32.57
CA PRO A 478 -4.93 -4.12 -33.82
C PRO A 478 -6.43 -3.82 -34.08
N PRO A 479 -6.75 -2.69 -34.74
CA PRO A 479 -8.14 -2.28 -35.03
C PRO A 479 -8.96 -3.35 -35.77
N GLU A 480 -8.33 -4.10 -36.66
CA GLU A 480 -8.97 -5.12 -37.48
C GLU A 480 -9.55 -6.26 -36.61
N LEU A 481 -8.80 -6.70 -35.59
CA LEU A 481 -9.23 -7.75 -34.67
C LEU A 481 -10.40 -7.28 -33.81
N ILE A 482 -10.39 -6.01 -33.37
CA ILE A 482 -11.51 -5.43 -32.63
C ILE A 482 -12.79 -5.44 -33.49
N VAL A 483 -12.69 -4.97 -34.74
CA VAL A 483 -13.84 -4.94 -35.68
C VAL A 483 -14.37 -6.35 -35.97
N GLU A 484 -13.49 -7.31 -36.18
CA GLU A 484 -13.85 -8.70 -36.42
C GLU A 484 -14.61 -9.29 -35.22
N THR A 485 -14.05 -9.14 -34.02
CA THR A 485 -14.67 -9.66 -32.78
C THR A 485 -16.04 -9.03 -32.52
N LEU A 486 -16.18 -7.70 -32.74
CA LEU A 486 -17.45 -7.01 -32.59
C LEU A 486 -18.53 -7.58 -33.52
N LYS A 487 -18.17 -7.89 -34.78
CA LYS A 487 -19.10 -8.47 -35.79
C LYS A 487 -19.47 -9.90 -35.45
N GLU A 488 -18.48 -10.73 -35.15
CA GLU A 488 -18.70 -12.16 -34.95
C GLU A 488 -19.57 -12.46 -33.73
N ASN A 489 -19.44 -11.64 -32.68
CA ASN A 489 -20.12 -11.86 -31.40
C ASN A 489 -21.35 -10.96 -31.19
N ASP A 490 -21.71 -10.12 -32.18
CA ASP A 490 -22.84 -9.18 -32.13
C ASP A 490 -22.74 -8.26 -30.87
N ILE A 491 -21.58 -7.59 -30.74
CA ILE A 491 -21.28 -6.72 -29.57
C ILE A 491 -21.48 -5.27 -29.95
N HIS A 492 -22.35 -4.58 -29.23
CA HIS A 492 -22.76 -3.20 -29.53
C HIS A 492 -22.09 -2.13 -28.64
N ILE A 493 -21.22 -2.53 -27.72
CA ILE A 493 -20.51 -1.60 -26.84
C ILE A 493 -19.06 -2.05 -26.62
N CYS A 494 -18.11 -1.10 -26.74
CA CYS A 494 -16.68 -1.37 -26.72
C CYS A 494 -15.93 -0.36 -25.86
N GLY A 495 -15.02 -0.83 -25.02
CA GLY A 495 -14.10 -0.01 -24.20
C GLY A 495 -12.67 -0.08 -24.72
N LEU A 496 -12.09 1.08 -25.01
CA LEU A 496 -10.71 1.20 -25.46
C LEU A 496 -9.84 1.87 -24.38
N SER A 497 -8.67 1.31 -24.12
CA SER A 497 -7.71 1.82 -23.12
C SER A 497 -6.38 2.22 -23.78
N ALA A 498 -5.81 3.37 -23.37
CA ALA A 498 -4.45 3.78 -23.70
C ALA A 498 -3.83 4.57 -22.55
N LEU A 499 -2.55 4.30 -22.24
CA LEU A 499 -1.81 4.99 -21.19
C LEU A 499 -0.79 5.99 -21.72
N MET A 500 -0.31 5.82 -22.95
CA MET A 500 0.71 6.69 -23.57
C MET A 500 0.09 7.68 -24.55
N THR A 501 0.59 8.91 -24.57
CA THR A 501 0.14 9.93 -25.54
C THR A 501 0.39 9.51 -26.99
N THR A 502 1.41 8.70 -27.25
CA THR A 502 1.75 8.19 -28.58
C THR A 502 0.78 7.12 -29.09
N THR A 503 0.08 6.42 -28.20
CA THR A 503 -0.85 5.34 -28.55
C THR A 503 -2.30 5.79 -28.66
N VAL A 504 -2.59 7.04 -28.28
CA VAL A 504 -3.94 7.62 -28.42
C VAL A 504 -4.37 7.75 -29.89
N VAL A 505 -3.42 7.91 -30.81
CA VAL A 505 -3.71 7.90 -32.26
C VAL A 505 -4.27 6.53 -32.71
N SER A 506 -3.77 5.44 -32.14
CA SER A 506 -4.30 4.09 -32.42
C SER A 506 -5.74 3.90 -31.92
N MET A 507 -6.14 4.66 -30.90
CA MET A 507 -7.54 4.71 -30.42
C MET A 507 -8.46 5.38 -31.45
N GLU A 508 -8.01 6.50 -32.00
CA GLU A 508 -8.71 7.20 -33.10
C GLU A 508 -8.84 6.29 -34.34
N ASP A 509 -7.74 5.62 -34.72
CA ASP A 509 -7.74 4.68 -35.86
C ASP A 509 -8.71 3.52 -35.62
N THR A 510 -8.79 3.01 -34.39
CA THR A 510 -9.73 1.95 -34.03
C THR A 510 -11.18 2.41 -34.13
N ILE A 511 -11.50 3.61 -33.62
CA ILE A 511 -12.85 4.18 -33.73
C ILE A 511 -13.22 4.38 -35.21
N LYS A 512 -12.32 4.94 -36.05
CA LYS A 512 -12.53 5.09 -37.48
C LYS A 512 -12.78 3.75 -38.18
N ALA A 513 -12.03 2.71 -37.81
CA ALA A 513 -12.20 1.36 -38.37
C ALA A 513 -13.59 0.78 -38.02
N ILE A 514 -14.04 0.94 -36.76
CA ILE A 514 -15.39 0.52 -36.33
C ILE A 514 -16.48 1.25 -37.16
N ARG A 515 -16.37 2.58 -37.30
CA ARG A 515 -17.33 3.38 -38.09
C ARG A 515 -17.29 3.02 -39.56
N ALA A 516 -16.11 2.84 -40.17
CA ALA A 516 -15.95 2.44 -41.58
C ALA A 516 -16.51 1.04 -41.85
N ALA A 517 -16.53 0.17 -40.86
CA ALA A 517 -17.14 -1.16 -40.95
C ALA A 517 -18.68 -1.14 -40.89
N GLY A 518 -19.29 0.03 -40.69
CA GLY A 518 -20.75 0.22 -40.61
C GLY A 518 -21.38 -0.33 -39.33
N LEU A 519 -20.58 -0.48 -38.25
CA LEU A 519 -21.06 -0.98 -36.95
C LEU A 519 -21.65 0.17 -36.12
N ASP A 520 -22.86 -0.05 -35.58
CA ASP A 520 -23.49 0.87 -34.61
C ASP A 520 -23.04 0.51 -33.18
N THR A 521 -21.71 0.30 -33.02
CA THR A 521 -21.12 0.01 -31.73
C THR A 521 -20.79 1.30 -31.00
N LYS A 522 -21.24 1.44 -29.75
CA LYS A 522 -20.88 2.55 -28.89
C LYS A 522 -19.48 2.32 -28.33
N VAL A 523 -18.64 3.36 -28.40
CA VAL A 523 -17.25 3.28 -27.97
C VAL A 523 -16.99 4.26 -26.85
N TRP A 524 -16.61 3.74 -25.69
CA TRP A 524 -16.02 4.59 -24.66
C TRP A 524 -14.50 4.45 -24.65
N VAL A 525 -13.84 5.50 -24.17
CA VAL A 525 -12.38 5.57 -24.07
C VAL A 525 -11.96 5.91 -22.66
N GLY A 526 -10.88 5.30 -22.18
CA GLY A 526 -10.30 5.52 -20.85
C GLY A 526 -8.79 5.42 -20.85
N GLY A 527 -8.15 6.05 -19.86
CA GLY A 527 -6.70 6.02 -19.68
C GLY A 527 -6.17 7.33 -19.10
N ALA A 528 -5.02 7.25 -18.42
CA ALA A 528 -4.48 8.36 -17.62
C ALA A 528 -4.08 9.61 -18.43
N VAL A 529 -3.89 9.48 -19.76
CA VAL A 529 -3.51 10.58 -20.64
C VAL A 529 -4.69 11.17 -21.41
N LEU A 530 -5.90 10.65 -21.20
CA LEU A 530 -7.09 11.09 -21.92
C LEU A 530 -7.83 12.18 -21.16
N THR A 531 -8.48 13.06 -21.93
CA THR A 531 -9.40 14.09 -21.44
C THR A 531 -10.72 13.99 -22.19
N GLN A 532 -11.78 14.62 -21.67
CA GLN A 532 -13.06 14.70 -22.36
C GLN A 532 -12.91 15.34 -23.75
N GLU A 533 -12.15 16.42 -23.85
CA GLU A 533 -11.93 17.13 -25.12
C GLU A 533 -11.28 16.24 -26.18
N TYR A 534 -10.34 15.39 -25.74
CA TYR A 534 -9.69 14.45 -26.65
C TYR A 534 -10.65 13.33 -27.10
N ALA A 535 -11.42 12.79 -26.18
CA ALA A 535 -12.43 11.78 -26.51
C ALA A 535 -13.44 12.30 -27.55
N ASP A 536 -13.89 13.54 -27.38
CA ASP A 536 -14.79 14.21 -28.32
C ASP A 536 -14.13 14.40 -29.69
N MET A 537 -12.83 14.77 -29.71
CA MET A 537 -12.07 14.99 -30.94
C MET A 537 -11.90 13.71 -31.78
N ILE A 538 -11.66 12.56 -31.13
CA ILE A 538 -11.48 11.27 -31.81
C ILE A 538 -12.81 10.59 -32.15
N GLY A 539 -13.94 11.18 -31.77
CA GLY A 539 -15.29 10.66 -32.07
C GLY A 539 -15.70 9.49 -31.19
N ALA A 540 -15.20 9.41 -29.95
CA ALA A 540 -15.67 8.46 -28.95
C ALA A 540 -17.08 8.86 -28.47
N ASP A 541 -17.92 7.88 -28.15
CA ASP A 541 -19.29 8.14 -27.64
C ASP A 541 -19.25 8.56 -26.15
N LYS A 542 -18.21 8.15 -25.40
CA LYS A 542 -18.06 8.51 -23.99
C LYS A 542 -16.59 8.52 -23.57
N TYR A 543 -16.24 9.47 -22.71
CA TYR A 543 -15.01 9.42 -21.91
C TYR A 543 -15.31 8.86 -20.54
N CYS A 544 -14.62 7.81 -20.15
CA CYS A 544 -14.68 7.23 -18.81
C CYS A 544 -13.37 7.52 -18.07
N LYS A 545 -13.42 8.46 -17.12
CA LYS A 545 -12.24 8.92 -16.36
C LYS A 545 -11.70 7.83 -15.41
N ASP A 546 -12.55 6.89 -15.03
CA ASP A 546 -12.27 5.81 -14.09
C ASP A 546 -13.07 4.54 -14.43
N ALA A 547 -12.78 3.46 -13.75
CA ALA A 547 -13.40 2.17 -14.03
C ALA A 547 -14.89 2.14 -13.66
N LEU A 548 -15.33 2.91 -12.67
CA LEU A 548 -16.73 2.97 -12.25
C LEU A 548 -17.58 3.72 -13.29
N SER A 549 -17.05 4.77 -13.92
CA SER A 549 -17.73 5.49 -15.01
C SER A 549 -17.95 4.60 -16.23
N SER A 550 -17.08 3.60 -16.48
CA SER A 550 -17.29 2.60 -17.52
C SER A 550 -18.49 1.70 -17.21
N VAL A 551 -18.65 1.28 -15.97
CA VAL A 551 -19.81 0.48 -15.51
C VAL A 551 -21.10 1.31 -15.60
N THR A 552 -21.06 2.57 -15.14
CA THR A 552 -22.21 3.47 -15.23
C THR A 552 -22.67 3.63 -16.68
N TYR A 553 -21.74 3.82 -17.60
CA TYR A 553 -22.07 3.93 -19.03
C TYR A 553 -22.63 2.62 -19.61
N ALA A 554 -22.10 1.47 -19.20
CA ALA A 554 -22.65 0.18 -19.60
C ALA A 554 -24.09 -0.01 -19.08
N ASN A 555 -24.37 0.34 -17.81
CA ASN A 555 -25.72 0.29 -17.25
C ASN A 555 -26.68 1.23 -18.02
N GLU A 556 -26.27 2.46 -18.31
CA GLU A 556 -27.06 3.41 -19.13
C GLU A 556 -27.36 2.83 -20.52
N PHE A 557 -26.38 2.18 -21.16
CA PHE A 557 -26.53 1.61 -22.50
C PHE A 557 -27.50 0.44 -22.55
N PHE A 558 -27.43 -0.48 -21.60
CA PHE A 558 -28.29 -1.67 -21.54
C PHE A 558 -29.62 -1.43 -20.83
N GLY A 559 -29.83 -0.24 -20.23
CA GLY A 559 -31.08 0.12 -19.55
C GLY A 559 -31.25 -0.59 -18.19
N ASN A 560 -30.14 -0.89 -17.52
CA ASN A 560 -30.07 -1.57 -16.23
C ASN A 560 -29.86 -0.60 -15.07
#